data_d79c3d2e697b05e48347b22ec4c93c97
#
_entry.id   d79c3d2e697b05e48347b22ec4c93c97
#
_cell.length_a   1.000
_cell.length_b   1.000
_cell.length_c   1.000
_cell.angle_alpha   90.00
_cell.angle_beta   90.00
_cell.angle_gamma   90.00
#
_symmetry.space_group_name_H-M   'P 1'
#
loop_
_entity.id
_entity.type
_entity.pdbx_description
1 polymer ?
#
loop_
_entity_poly.entity_id
_entity_poly.type
_entity_poly.pdbx_seq_one_letter_code
_entity_poly.pdbx_strand_id
1 'polypeptide(L)'
;MAEYPQPSSAGRSANMRAIRRTDTKPELALRQALHRQGYRFRKDHRLDLAAGKRVRPDIAFTARRVAVFVDGCFWHACPDHGSKPANNVWYWEPKLRRNVERDRAADAALAAAGWEVVRIWEHVPLDAAVTEVLAALAQRPSPRARNGAAKAGPPLPGASAEPAPASAAPPASAAPPACAAPPVAPSAPPA
;
A
#
# COMPACT_ATOMS: atom_id res chain seq x y z
N MET A 1 -15.05 31.79 -7.19
CA MET A 1 -15.79 30.50 -7.06
C MET A 1 -15.12 29.50 -7.96
N ALA A 2 -14.81 28.29 -7.47
CA ALA A 2 -14.20 27.25 -8.32
C ALA A 2 -15.27 26.78 -9.32
N GLU A 3 -14.99 26.95 -10.60
CA GLU A 3 -15.85 26.48 -11.67
C GLU A 3 -15.87 24.95 -11.68
N TYR A 4 -17.06 24.39 -11.54
CA TYR A 4 -17.24 22.93 -11.59
C TYR A 4 -17.43 22.49 -13.03
N PRO A 5 -16.69 21.48 -13.51
CA PRO A 5 -16.82 21.05 -14.90
C PRO A 5 -18.20 20.49 -15.16
N GLN A 6 -18.81 20.90 -16.28
CA GLN A 6 -20.04 20.28 -16.72
C GLN A 6 -19.80 18.82 -17.10
N PRO A 7 -20.63 17.89 -16.61
CA PRO A 7 -20.48 16.48 -16.96
C PRO A 7 -20.75 16.25 -18.43
N SER A 8 -19.94 15.42 -19.09
CA SER A 8 -20.09 15.11 -20.52
C SER A 8 -21.36 14.29 -20.84
N SER A 9 -21.99 13.67 -19.84
CA SER A 9 -23.29 13.00 -19.95
C SER A 9 -23.91 12.75 -18.58
N ALA A 10 -25.23 12.54 -18.54
CA ALA A 10 -25.96 12.16 -17.32
C ALA A 10 -25.48 10.82 -16.73
N GLY A 11 -25.14 9.84 -17.59
CA GLY A 11 -24.59 8.56 -17.17
C GLY A 11 -23.22 8.70 -16.48
N ARG A 12 -22.37 9.61 -16.99
CA ARG A 12 -21.06 9.88 -16.39
C ARG A 12 -21.19 10.55 -15.01
N SER A 13 -22.15 11.45 -14.87
CA SER A 13 -22.50 12.03 -13.56
C SER A 13 -23.01 11.01 -12.57
N ALA A 14 -23.83 10.06 -13.01
CA ALA A 14 -24.32 8.97 -12.17
C ALA A 14 -23.18 8.06 -11.72
N ASN A 15 -22.28 7.67 -12.63
CA ASN A 15 -21.08 6.90 -12.30
C ASN A 15 -20.20 7.59 -11.27
N MET A 16 -19.91 8.89 -11.45
CA MET A 16 -19.08 9.64 -10.51
C MET A 16 -19.70 9.74 -9.12
N ARG A 17 -21.03 9.84 -9.03
CA ARG A 17 -21.75 9.81 -7.75
C ARG A 17 -21.79 8.42 -7.10
N ALA A 18 -21.75 7.37 -7.90
CA ALA A 18 -21.77 5.99 -7.43
C ALA A 18 -20.39 5.50 -6.92
N ILE A 19 -19.30 6.22 -7.21
CA ILE A 19 -17.96 5.86 -6.74
C ILE A 19 -17.90 5.98 -5.22
N ARG A 20 -17.71 4.85 -4.57
CA ARG A 20 -17.52 4.79 -3.11
C ARG A 20 -16.11 5.26 -2.77
N ARG A 21 -16.00 6.02 -1.68
CA ARG A 21 -14.70 6.47 -1.15
C ARG A 21 -14.06 5.44 -0.22
N THR A 22 -14.84 4.51 0.29
CA THR A 22 -14.44 3.45 1.22
C THR A 22 -15.26 2.20 0.92
N ASP A 23 -14.79 1.07 1.37
CA ASP A 23 -15.43 -0.24 1.16
C ASP A 23 -15.58 -0.56 -0.34
N THR A 24 -14.58 -0.26 -1.13
CA THR A 24 -14.48 -0.68 -2.54
C THR A 24 -14.33 -2.18 -2.64
N LYS A 25 -14.65 -2.75 -3.82
CA LYS A 25 -14.54 -4.21 -4.02
C LYS A 25 -13.14 -4.76 -3.70
N PRO A 26 -12.03 -4.15 -4.19
CA PRO A 26 -10.69 -4.61 -3.85
C PRO A 26 -10.37 -4.53 -2.34
N GLU A 27 -10.74 -3.43 -1.67
CA GLU A 27 -10.55 -3.29 -0.23
C GLU A 27 -11.30 -4.38 0.57
N LEU A 28 -12.56 -4.65 0.21
CA LEU A 28 -13.37 -5.68 0.87
C LEU A 28 -12.77 -7.07 0.67
N ALA A 29 -12.34 -7.39 -0.56
CA ALA A 29 -11.73 -8.67 -0.89
C ALA A 29 -10.43 -8.90 -0.09
N LEU A 30 -9.56 -7.89 -0.05
CA LEU A 30 -8.30 -7.93 0.70
C LEU A 30 -8.55 -8.10 2.21
N ARG A 31 -9.46 -7.32 2.79
CA ARG A 31 -9.83 -7.43 4.21
C ARG A 31 -10.38 -8.80 4.56
N GLN A 32 -11.26 -9.36 3.72
CA GLN A 32 -11.81 -10.70 3.93
C GLN A 32 -10.73 -11.79 3.85
N ALA A 33 -9.81 -11.70 2.89
CA ALA A 33 -8.72 -12.64 2.74
C ALA A 33 -7.78 -12.64 3.94
N LEU A 34 -7.37 -11.46 4.41
CA LEU A 34 -6.52 -11.30 5.60
C LEU A 34 -7.23 -11.78 6.88
N HIS A 35 -8.53 -11.49 7.01
CA HIS A 35 -9.30 -11.93 8.18
C HIS A 35 -9.45 -13.45 8.23
N ARG A 36 -9.70 -14.13 7.08
CA ARG A 36 -9.74 -15.59 6.99
C ARG A 36 -8.43 -16.26 7.39
N GLN A 37 -7.30 -15.60 7.14
CA GLN A 37 -5.97 -16.06 7.58
C GLN A 37 -5.66 -15.73 9.05
N GLY A 38 -6.65 -15.24 9.81
CA GLY A 38 -6.51 -14.98 11.24
C GLY A 38 -5.94 -13.60 11.60
N TYR A 39 -5.64 -12.74 10.63
CA TYR A 39 -5.13 -11.40 10.91
C TYR A 39 -6.22 -10.48 11.45
N ARG A 40 -5.87 -9.67 12.44
CA ARG A 40 -6.76 -8.67 13.03
C ARG A 40 -6.19 -7.28 12.78
N PHE A 41 -7.02 -6.40 12.26
CA PHE A 41 -6.70 -5.03 11.86
C PHE A 41 -7.87 -4.09 12.15
N ARG A 42 -7.63 -2.79 11.99
CA ARG A 42 -8.67 -1.76 12.03
C ARG A 42 -8.89 -1.23 10.61
N LYS A 43 -10.13 -1.14 10.17
CA LYS A 43 -10.50 -0.53 8.89
C LYS A 43 -10.67 0.98 9.05
N ASP A 44 -10.30 1.75 8.04
CA ASP A 44 -10.47 3.22 7.98
C ASP A 44 -10.06 3.92 9.30
N HIS A 45 -8.96 3.42 9.89
CA HIS A 45 -8.55 3.86 11.22
C HIS A 45 -7.80 5.19 11.14
N ARG A 46 -8.32 6.20 11.84
CA ARG A 46 -7.65 7.48 11.93
C ARG A 46 -6.37 7.37 12.75
N LEU A 47 -5.28 7.75 12.12
CA LEU A 47 -3.98 7.92 12.75
C LEU A 47 -3.69 9.42 12.87
N ASP A 48 -3.56 9.90 14.10
CA ASP A 48 -3.13 11.26 14.38
C ASP A 48 -1.60 11.24 14.51
N LEU A 49 -0.92 11.88 13.57
CA LEU A 49 0.53 11.92 13.45
C LEU A 49 1.07 13.28 13.92
N ALA A 50 2.40 13.41 13.99
CA ALA A 50 3.05 14.65 14.33
C ALA A 50 2.62 15.80 13.41
N ALA A 51 2.81 17.05 13.85
CA ALA A 51 2.40 18.28 13.16
C ALA A 51 0.89 18.33 12.80
N GLY A 52 0.02 17.64 13.56
CA GLY A 52 -1.42 17.63 13.33
C GLY A 52 -1.87 16.89 12.07
N LYS A 53 -0.98 16.16 11.42
CA LYS A 53 -1.30 15.37 10.23
C LYS A 53 -2.22 14.21 10.61
N ARG A 54 -3.29 14.04 9.85
CA ARG A 54 -4.25 12.94 10.01
C ARG A 54 -4.22 12.06 8.78
N VAL A 55 -4.05 10.76 8.97
CA VAL A 55 -4.04 9.77 7.89
C VAL A 55 -5.01 8.65 8.23
N ARG A 56 -5.70 8.12 7.22
CA ARG A 56 -6.65 7.01 7.35
C ARG A 56 -6.32 5.93 6.35
N PRO A 57 -5.52 4.94 6.71
CA PRO A 57 -5.31 3.77 5.86
C PRO A 57 -6.56 2.90 5.81
N ASP A 58 -6.76 2.19 4.69
CA ASP A 58 -7.87 1.27 4.49
C ASP A 58 -7.79 0.09 5.45
N ILE A 59 -6.55 -0.31 5.80
CA ILE A 59 -6.25 -1.35 6.78
C ILE A 59 -5.08 -0.90 7.66
N ALA A 60 -5.26 -0.91 8.99
CA ALA A 60 -4.22 -0.57 9.94
C ALA A 60 -3.93 -1.72 10.90
N PHE A 61 -2.72 -2.24 10.87
CA PHE A 61 -2.21 -3.19 11.87
C PHE A 61 -1.47 -2.41 12.97
N THR A 62 -2.23 -1.87 13.92
CA THR A 62 -1.70 -0.93 14.92
C THR A 62 -0.59 -1.53 15.79
N ALA A 63 -0.69 -2.82 16.16
CA ALA A 63 0.32 -3.50 16.97
C ALA A 63 1.65 -3.70 16.23
N ARG A 64 1.62 -3.77 14.89
CA ARG A 64 2.79 -3.96 14.04
C ARG A 64 3.24 -2.67 13.35
N ARG A 65 2.42 -1.61 13.46
CA ARG A 65 2.61 -0.33 12.74
C ARG A 65 2.76 -0.52 11.23
N VAL A 66 1.83 -1.28 10.64
CA VAL A 66 1.71 -1.43 9.19
C VAL A 66 0.40 -0.79 8.74
N ALA A 67 0.49 0.14 7.79
CA ALA A 67 -0.62 0.86 7.17
C ALA A 67 -0.74 0.43 5.71
N VAL A 68 -1.92 -0.07 5.31
CA VAL A 68 -2.17 -0.53 3.94
C VAL A 68 -3.19 0.39 3.29
N PHE A 69 -2.89 0.82 2.07
CA PHE A 69 -3.78 1.59 1.19
C PHE A 69 -4.08 0.77 -0.05
N VAL A 70 -5.31 0.85 -0.53
CA VAL A 70 -5.75 0.25 -1.79
C VAL A 70 -6.08 1.40 -2.76
N ASP A 71 -5.14 1.68 -3.65
CA ASP A 71 -5.19 2.85 -4.51
C ASP A 71 -5.90 2.57 -5.83
N GLY A 72 -6.93 3.35 -6.13
CA GLY A 72 -7.62 3.31 -7.40
C GLY A 72 -6.74 3.87 -8.52
N CYS A 73 -6.60 3.14 -9.62
CA CYS A 73 -5.68 3.46 -10.72
C CYS A 73 -5.86 4.87 -11.29
N PHE A 74 -7.09 5.31 -11.47
CA PHE A 74 -7.38 6.66 -11.97
C PHE A 74 -7.03 7.75 -10.95
N TRP A 75 -7.41 7.55 -9.68
CA TRP A 75 -7.34 8.59 -8.65
C TRP A 75 -5.94 8.89 -8.15
N HIS A 76 -5.06 7.89 -8.20
CA HIS A 76 -3.70 7.95 -7.68
C HIS A 76 -2.64 7.89 -8.79
N ALA A 77 -3.07 8.09 -10.07
CA ALA A 77 -2.20 8.13 -11.24
C ALA A 77 -1.30 6.88 -11.38
N CYS A 78 -1.93 5.70 -11.41
CA CYS A 78 -1.23 4.43 -11.63
C CYS A 78 -0.33 4.51 -12.87
N PRO A 79 0.93 4.09 -12.79
CA PRO A 79 1.85 4.14 -13.94
C PRO A 79 1.38 3.25 -15.11
N ASP A 80 0.73 2.12 -14.81
CA ASP A 80 0.34 1.13 -15.82
C ASP A 80 -1.07 1.38 -16.37
N HIS A 81 -2.02 1.80 -15.52
CA HIS A 81 -3.45 1.94 -15.85
C HIS A 81 -4.00 3.34 -15.62
N GLY A 82 -3.15 4.31 -15.27
CA GLY A 82 -3.56 5.70 -15.07
C GLY A 82 -3.98 6.34 -16.39
N SER A 83 -5.28 6.39 -16.67
CA SER A 83 -5.78 7.08 -17.87
C SER A 83 -5.75 8.59 -17.66
N LYS A 84 -5.18 9.32 -18.64
CA LYS A 84 -5.29 10.77 -18.66
C LYS A 84 -6.73 11.16 -19.00
N PRO A 85 -7.33 12.10 -18.28
CA PRO A 85 -8.68 12.58 -18.60
C PRO A 85 -8.69 13.18 -20.00
N ALA A 86 -9.55 12.67 -20.88
CA ALA A 86 -9.72 13.23 -22.22
C ALA A 86 -10.52 14.56 -22.22
N ASN A 87 -11.42 14.73 -21.23
CA ASN A 87 -12.26 15.91 -21.07
C ASN A 87 -11.99 16.62 -19.75
N ASN A 88 -12.16 17.95 -19.74
CA ASN A 88 -11.95 18.77 -18.55
C ASN A 88 -10.55 18.60 -17.91
N VAL A 89 -9.52 18.52 -18.75
CA VAL A 89 -8.12 18.32 -18.35
C VAL A 89 -7.70 19.38 -17.31
N TRP A 90 -8.09 20.65 -17.53
CA TRP A 90 -7.83 21.79 -16.63
C TRP A 90 -8.33 21.56 -15.19
N TYR A 91 -9.40 20.76 -15.00
CA TYR A 91 -9.94 20.41 -13.69
C TYR A 91 -9.27 19.17 -13.10
N TRP A 92 -9.11 18.13 -13.92
CA TRP A 92 -8.64 16.83 -13.45
C TRP A 92 -7.15 16.79 -13.17
N GLU A 93 -6.32 17.40 -14.01
CA GLU A 93 -4.88 17.36 -13.87
C GLU A 93 -4.39 17.95 -12.52
N PRO A 94 -4.83 19.16 -12.11
CA PRO A 94 -4.47 19.69 -10.81
C PRO A 94 -5.02 18.85 -9.64
N LYS A 95 -6.17 18.20 -9.84
CA LYS A 95 -6.79 17.37 -8.81
C LYS A 95 -6.01 16.07 -8.60
N LEU A 96 -5.64 15.38 -9.68
CA LEU A 96 -4.84 14.16 -9.62
C LEU A 96 -3.44 14.44 -9.05
N ARG A 97 -2.80 15.52 -9.48
CA ARG A 97 -1.51 15.95 -8.92
C ARG A 97 -1.59 16.18 -7.42
N ARG A 98 -2.60 16.90 -6.93
CA ARG A 98 -2.82 17.11 -5.49
C ARG A 98 -3.09 15.81 -4.73
N ASN A 99 -3.72 14.82 -5.35
CA ASN A 99 -3.87 13.51 -4.73
C ASN A 99 -2.50 12.85 -4.53
N VAL A 100 -1.68 12.78 -5.58
CA VAL A 100 -0.33 12.19 -5.51
C VAL A 100 0.55 12.92 -4.48
N GLU A 101 0.51 14.26 -4.45
CA GLU A 101 1.26 15.06 -3.47
C GLU A 101 0.80 14.75 -2.03
N ARG A 102 -0.51 14.64 -1.82
CA ARG A 102 -1.09 14.29 -0.52
C ARG A 102 -0.70 12.88 -0.09
N ASP A 103 -0.67 11.93 -1.01
CA ASP A 103 -0.28 10.54 -0.74
C ASP A 103 1.18 10.45 -0.34
N ARG A 104 2.09 11.08 -1.10
CA ARG A 104 3.52 11.18 -0.75
C ARG A 104 3.74 11.82 0.63
N ALA A 105 2.99 12.89 0.93
CA ALA A 105 3.06 13.55 2.23
C ALA A 105 2.50 12.69 3.36
N ALA A 106 1.51 11.82 3.08
CA ALA A 106 0.98 10.87 4.05
C ALA A 106 1.99 9.75 4.32
N ASP A 107 2.63 9.22 3.26
CA ASP A 107 3.64 8.17 3.36
C ASP A 107 4.85 8.64 4.16
N ALA A 108 5.36 9.85 3.86
CA ALA A 108 6.47 10.45 4.60
C ALA A 108 6.13 10.64 6.10
N ALA A 109 4.91 11.11 6.41
CA ALA A 109 4.47 11.31 7.78
C ALA A 109 4.31 9.98 8.54
N LEU A 110 3.80 8.94 7.88
CA LEU A 110 3.69 7.59 8.45
C LEU A 110 5.07 6.99 8.70
N ALA A 111 5.97 7.07 7.72
CA ALA A 111 7.34 6.59 7.86
C ALA A 111 8.07 7.28 9.02
N ALA A 112 7.97 8.61 9.13
CA ALA A 112 8.54 9.39 10.23
C ALA A 112 7.95 8.98 11.61
N ALA A 113 6.69 8.52 11.64
CA ALA A 113 6.05 7.98 12.84
C ALA A 113 6.36 6.49 13.08
N GLY A 114 7.25 5.89 12.29
CA GLY A 114 7.68 4.51 12.41
C GLY A 114 6.68 3.48 11.88
N TRP A 115 5.77 3.88 10.99
CA TRP A 115 4.88 2.96 10.30
C TRP A 115 5.50 2.47 8.99
N GLU A 116 5.23 1.21 8.68
CA GLU A 116 5.45 0.66 7.34
C GLU A 116 4.23 0.97 6.48
N VAL A 117 4.46 1.46 5.27
CA VAL A 117 3.38 1.80 4.33
C VAL A 117 3.40 0.80 3.17
N VAL A 118 2.26 0.17 2.95
CA VAL A 118 2.02 -0.74 1.82
C VAL A 118 0.95 -0.11 0.94
N ARG A 119 1.26 0.13 -0.34
CA ARG A 119 0.30 0.64 -1.33
C ARG A 119 0.04 -0.40 -2.39
N ILE A 120 -1.22 -0.78 -2.52
CA ILE A 120 -1.66 -1.82 -3.44
C ILE A 120 -2.61 -1.19 -4.46
N TRP A 121 -2.29 -1.33 -5.74
CA TRP A 121 -3.19 -0.86 -6.79
C TRP A 121 -4.41 -1.75 -6.91
N GLU A 122 -5.57 -1.15 -7.23
CA GLU A 122 -6.85 -1.89 -7.38
C GLU A 122 -6.82 -2.98 -8.46
N HIS A 123 -5.88 -2.92 -9.42
CA HIS A 123 -5.71 -3.91 -10.48
C HIS A 123 -4.84 -5.10 -10.05
N VAL A 124 -4.14 -5.01 -8.93
CA VAL A 124 -3.29 -6.12 -8.45
C VAL A 124 -4.16 -7.31 -8.05
N PRO A 125 -3.83 -8.52 -8.53
CA PRO A 125 -4.54 -9.74 -8.13
C PRO A 125 -4.55 -9.92 -6.62
N LEU A 126 -5.67 -10.45 -6.08
CA LEU A 126 -5.89 -10.55 -4.64
C LEU A 126 -4.80 -11.36 -3.91
N ASP A 127 -4.33 -12.44 -4.51
CA ASP A 127 -3.28 -13.31 -3.97
C ASP A 127 -1.93 -12.58 -3.87
N ALA A 128 -1.57 -11.82 -4.90
CA ALA A 128 -0.39 -10.97 -4.89
C ALA A 128 -0.51 -9.86 -3.83
N ALA A 129 -1.65 -9.18 -3.75
CA ALA A 129 -1.94 -8.17 -2.74
C ALA A 129 -1.82 -8.72 -1.31
N VAL A 130 -2.36 -9.91 -1.06
CA VAL A 130 -2.24 -10.60 0.24
C VAL A 130 -0.78 -10.90 0.53
N THR A 131 -0.04 -11.46 -0.44
CA THR A 131 1.38 -11.80 -0.27
C THR A 131 2.21 -10.58 0.12
N GLU A 132 1.99 -9.43 -0.52
CA GLU A 132 2.69 -8.19 -0.23
C GLU A 132 2.42 -7.70 1.21
N VAL A 133 1.16 -7.72 1.65
CA VAL A 133 0.81 -7.37 3.03
C VAL A 133 1.46 -8.33 4.03
N LEU A 134 1.46 -9.64 3.74
CA LEU A 134 2.07 -10.63 4.63
C LEU A 134 3.57 -10.46 4.73
N ALA A 135 4.25 -10.12 3.64
CA ALA A 135 5.68 -9.82 3.62
C ALA A 135 6.01 -8.63 4.54
N ALA A 136 5.26 -7.54 4.45
CA ALA A 136 5.42 -6.39 5.33
C ALA A 136 5.14 -6.74 6.81
N LEU A 137 4.13 -7.56 7.09
CA LEU A 137 3.82 -8.02 8.44
C LEU A 137 4.90 -8.94 9.02
N ALA A 138 5.56 -9.74 8.20
CA ALA A 138 6.66 -10.62 8.63
C ALA A 138 7.87 -9.81 9.10
N GLN A 139 8.17 -8.70 8.44
CA GLN A 139 9.27 -7.79 8.82
C GLN A 139 8.97 -7.05 10.13
N ARG A 140 7.71 -7.00 10.57
CA ARG A 140 7.26 -6.29 11.76
C ARG A 140 6.53 -7.21 12.74
N PRO A 141 7.26 -8.06 13.48
CA PRO A 141 6.64 -9.00 14.42
C PRO A 141 5.84 -8.26 15.51
N SER A 142 4.69 -8.82 15.88
CA SER A 142 3.86 -8.26 16.94
C SER A 142 4.60 -8.27 18.28
N PRO A 143 4.47 -7.21 19.11
CA PRO A 143 5.01 -7.20 20.47
C PRO A 143 4.56 -8.39 21.32
N ARG A 144 3.34 -8.91 21.08
CA ARG A 144 2.84 -10.11 21.76
C ARG A 144 3.61 -11.39 21.41
N ALA A 145 4.16 -11.50 20.19
CA ALA A 145 4.97 -12.66 19.80
C ALA A 145 6.33 -12.70 20.55
N ARG A 146 6.91 -11.54 20.86
CA ARG A 146 8.16 -11.45 21.63
C ARG A 146 7.97 -11.92 23.08
N ASN A 147 6.81 -11.65 23.70
CA ASN A 147 6.52 -12.06 25.09
C ASN A 147 6.15 -13.55 25.20
N GLY A 148 5.73 -14.19 24.13
CA GLY A 148 5.47 -15.63 24.07
C GLY A 148 6.75 -16.45 23.99
N ALA A 149 7.76 -15.97 23.26
CA ALA A 149 9.07 -16.63 23.16
C ALA A 149 9.89 -16.58 24.46
N ALA A 150 9.67 -15.54 25.28
CA ALA A 150 10.34 -15.40 26.58
C ALA A 150 9.75 -16.31 27.69
N LYS A 151 8.63 -17.00 27.46
CA LYS A 151 8.00 -17.93 28.38
C LYS A 151 8.29 -19.42 28.09
N ALA A 152 9.00 -19.71 27.00
CA ALA A 152 9.55 -21.06 26.79
C ALA A 152 10.77 -21.18 27.68
N GLY A 153 10.61 -21.84 28.82
CA GLY A 153 11.72 -22.18 29.74
C GLY A 153 12.80 -23.00 29.02
N PRO A 154 14.01 -23.09 29.59
CA PRO A 154 15.12 -23.81 28.97
C PRO A 154 14.71 -25.26 28.69
N PRO A 155 15.12 -25.85 27.54
CA PRO A 155 14.83 -27.24 27.24
C PRO A 155 15.51 -28.13 28.28
N LEU A 156 14.77 -29.13 28.76
CA LEU A 156 15.29 -30.13 29.68
C LEU A 156 16.51 -30.83 29.06
N PRO A 157 17.62 -31.05 29.82
CA PRO A 157 18.78 -31.76 29.31
C PRO A 157 18.48 -33.27 29.24
N GLY A 158 18.49 -33.81 28.02
CA GLY A 158 18.40 -35.26 27.85
C GLY A 158 17.61 -35.71 26.62
N ALA A 159 18.16 -35.48 25.43
CA ALA A 159 17.91 -36.32 24.25
C ALA A 159 19.09 -36.15 23.30
N SER A 160 19.94 -37.15 23.25
CA SER A 160 21.01 -37.28 22.25
C SER A 160 20.39 -37.39 20.87
N ALA A 161 20.60 -36.39 20.00
CA ALA A 161 20.22 -36.44 18.62
C ALA A 161 21.47 -36.61 17.74
N GLU A 162 21.47 -37.66 16.95
CA GLU A 162 22.44 -37.94 15.89
C GLU A 162 22.56 -36.79 14.88
N PRO A 163 23.74 -36.57 14.29
CA PRO A 163 23.92 -35.51 13.30
C PRO A 163 23.30 -35.92 11.95
N ALA A 164 22.35 -35.12 11.44
CA ALA A 164 21.83 -35.23 10.10
C ALA A 164 22.84 -34.70 9.06
N PRO A 165 22.85 -35.21 7.81
CA PRO A 165 23.82 -34.86 6.78
C PRO A 165 23.60 -33.46 6.24
N ALA A 166 24.71 -32.78 5.93
CA ALA A 166 24.76 -31.44 5.35
C ALA A 166 24.00 -31.35 4.02
N SER A 167 22.96 -30.55 3.99
CA SER A 167 22.25 -30.18 2.75
C SER A 167 22.79 -28.87 2.21
N ALA A 168 22.99 -28.88 0.89
CA ALA A 168 23.62 -27.83 0.09
C ALA A 168 22.98 -26.46 0.22
N ALA A 169 23.81 -25.41 0.17
CA ALA A 169 23.40 -24.00 0.13
C ALA A 169 22.54 -23.67 -1.09
N PRO A 170 21.53 -22.82 -0.96
CA PRO A 170 20.79 -22.30 -2.12
C PRO A 170 21.60 -21.23 -2.86
N PRO A 171 21.42 -21.08 -4.19
CA PRO A 171 22.12 -20.07 -4.98
C PRO A 171 21.69 -18.65 -4.61
N ALA A 172 22.65 -17.73 -4.68
CA ALA A 172 22.47 -16.31 -4.43
C ALA A 172 21.36 -15.71 -5.30
N SER A 173 20.40 -15.07 -4.64
CA SER A 173 19.33 -14.32 -5.28
C SER A 173 19.92 -13.11 -6.01
N ALA A 174 19.62 -13.00 -7.31
CA ALA A 174 20.00 -11.87 -8.15
C ALA A 174 19.28 -10.59 -7.67
N ALA A 175 20.03 -9.50 -7.56
CA ALA A 175 19.50 -8.17 -7.29
C ALA A 175 18.54 -7.72 -8.41
N PRO A 176 17.48 -6.96 -8.09
CA PRO A 176 16.59 -6.41 -9.09
C PRO A 176 17.32 -5.34 -9.94
N PRO A 177 16.99 -5.21 -11.23
CA PRO A 177 17.61 -4.21 -12.09
C PRO A 177 17.23 -2.80 -11.64
N ALA A 178 18.23 -1.92 -11.57
CA ALA A 178 18.05 -0.50 -11.32
C ALA A 178 17.15 0.13 -12.39
N CYS A 179 16.12 0.86 -11.95
CA CYS A 179 15.31 1.69 -12.83
C CYS A 179 16.19 2.71 -13.55
N ALA A 180 16.39 2.52 -14.84
CA ALA A 180 17.00 3.50 -15.71
C ALA A 180 16.09 4.72 -15.84
N ALA A 181 16.62 5.91 -15.57
CA ALA A 181 15.94 7.16 -15.84
C ALA A 181 15.68 7.33 -17.35
N PRO A 182 14.54 7.89 -17.78
CA PRO A 182 14.27 8.14 -19.17
C PRO A 182 15.21 9.23 -19.71
N PRO A 183 15.63 9.15 -20.99
CA PRO A 183 16.50 10.14 -21.59
C PRO A 183 15.82 11.50 -21.71
N VAL A 184 16.56 12.54 -21.33
CA VAL A 184 16.17 13.94 -21.53
C VAL A 184 16.17 14.24 -23.03
N ALA A 185 15.03 14.68 -23.55
CA ALA A 185 14.89 15.13 -24.92
C ALA A 185 15.70 16.42 -25.16
N PRO A 186 16.40 16.58 -26.30
CA PRO A 186 17.13 17.81 -26.62
C PRO A 186 16.18 18.97 -26.90
N SER A 187 16.51 20.11 -26.31
CA SER A 187 15.82 21.40 -26.54
C SER A 187 15.99 21.83 -28.01
N ALA A 188 14.87 22.19 -28.65
CA ALA A 188 14.89 22.83 -29.97
C ALA A 188 15.45 24.26 -29.86
N PRO A 189 16.22 24.75 -30.88
CA PRO A 189 16.71 26.10 -30.91
C PRO A 189 15.59 27.11 -31.20
N PRO A 190 15.74 28.37 -30.72
CA PRO A 190 14.77 29.43 -30.98
C PRO A 190 14.84 29.91 -32.45
N ALA A 191 13.70 30.14 -33.03
CA ALA A 191 13.52 30.85 -34.30
C ALA A 191 13.42 32.36 -34.07
#